data_8b130f476833a6bc600bda5d380a0452
#
_entry.id   8b130f476833a6bc600bda5d380a0452
#
_cell.length_a   1.000
_cell.length_b   1.000
_cell.length_c   1.000
_cell.angle_alpha   90.00
_cell.angle_beta   90.00
_cell.angle_gamma   90.00
#
_symmetry.space_group_name_H-M   'P 1'
#
loop_
_entity.id
_entity.type
_entity.pdbx_description
1 polymer ?
#
loop_
_entity_poly.entity_id
_entity_poly.type
_entity_poly.pdbx_seq_one_letter_code
_entity_poly.pdbx_strand_id
1 'polypeptide(L)'
;MGARKFSEYLDPSLNYLQINGKPCFIDDTDSIIDIESLKKTNGSSYLSRKSNLVRRVFTAVSSYPYKKTNKNLDQLAKELPESAVILVIGGGTIGDGMKKFVRDVKGKLISTDVYDSPNVDIIADGHKLPFKDHCFDLVIIQAVLEHVLEPHVVVSEIHRVLKKDGFVYAETPFIQTVHEGAYDFTRFTHSGHRYLFKNFTELNSGSVLGIGFSMVWVIQNYFESLFRSSKLSKLLTIPFYLLYYLDAIIPEKYHIDFGSGFYFVGKKSEAPIVKKSIIHYYRGRM
;
A
#
# COMPACT_ATOMS: atom_id res chain seq x y z
N MET A 1 -13.73 -16.81 18.15
CA MET A 1 -14.66 -15.65 18.10
C MET A 1 -14.44 -14.77 16.85
N GLY A 2 -13.20 -14.57 16.38
CA GLY A 2 -12.87 -13.68 15.26
C GLY A 2 -13.54 -14.01 13.92
N ALA A 3 -13.47 -15.26 13.42
CA ALA A 3 -14.02 -15.62 12.11
C ALA A 3 -15.54 -15.47 12.01
N ARG A 4 -16.29 -15.68 13.11
CA ARG A 4 -17.75 -15.50 13.11
C ARG A 4 -18.20 -14.08 12.82
N LYS A 5 -17.36 -13.06 13.13
CA LYS A 5 -17.63 -11.64 12.87
C LYS A 5 -17.64 -11.33 11.37
N PHE A 6 -16.92 -12.13 10.54
CA PHE A 6 -16.72 -11.89 9.12
C PHE A 6 -17.26 -13.03 8.24
N SER A 7 -17.99 -14.03 8.83
CA SER A 7 -18.45 -15.23 8.13
C SER A 7 -19.30 -14.96 6.90
N GLU A 8 -20.00 -13.84 6.87
CA GLU A 8 -20.81 -13.43 5.72
C GLU A 8 -19.97 -13.12 4.46
N TYR A 9 -18.69 -12.69 4.65
CA TYR A 9 -17.76 -12.35 3.56
C TYR A 9 -16.79 -13.46 3.23
N LEU A 10 -16.51 -14.37 4.17
CA LEU A 10 -15.56 -15.45 4.00
C LEU A 10 -16.10 -16.54 3.07
N ASP A 11 -15.21 -17.15 2.29
CA ASP A 11 -15.52 -18.36 1.53
C ASP A 11 -15.72 -19.54 2.51
N PRO A 12 -16.92 -20.12 2.55
CA PRO A 12 -17.23 -21.19 3.51
C PRO A 12 -16.50 -22.50 3.21
N SER A 13 -15.91 -22.66 2.03
CA SER A 13 -15.15 -23.85 1.64
C SER A 13 -13.73 -23.87 2.22
N LEU A 14 -13.22 -22.73 2.70
CA LEU A 14 -11.84 -22.60 3.18
C LEU A 14 -11.74 -22.95 4.68
N ASN A 15 -10.77 -23.78 5.00
CA ASN A 15 -10.35 -24.03 6.37
C ASN A 15 -9.36 -22.96 6.83
N TYR A 16 -9.32 -22.70 8.12
CA TYR A 16 -8.38 -21.73 8.70
C TYR A 16 -7.82 -22.23 10.04
N LEU A 17 -6.62 -21.79 10.34
CA LEU A 17 -6.01 -21.92 11.65
C LEU A 17 -6.37 -20.70 12.51
N GLN A 18 -6.13 -20.77 13.81
CA GLN A 18 -6.19 -19.58 14.68
C GLN A 18 -4.80 -19.23 15.20
N ILE A 19 -4.40 -17.96 14.96
CA ILE A 19 -3.16 -17.38 15.48
C ILE A 19 -3.55 -16.18 16.34
N ASN A 20 -3.21 -16.20 17.62
CA ASN A 20 -3.53 -15.15 18.59
C ASN A 20 -5.02 -14.71 18.59
N GLY A 21 -5.94 -15.67 18.38
CA GLY A 21 -7.38 -15.45 18.35
C GLY A 21 -7.92 -14.90 17.02
N LYS A 22 -7.08 -14.74 15.99
CA LYS A 22 -7.47 -14.32 14.63
C LYS A 22 -7.48 -15.49 13.67
N PRO A 23 -8.41 -15.52 12.70
CA PRO A 23 -8.39 -16.51 11.63
C PRO A 23 -7.18 -16.29 10.72
N CYS A 24 -6.45 -17.37 10.43
CA CYS A 24 -5.31 -17.39 9.54
C CYS A 24 -5.59 -18.34 8.37
N PHE A 25 -5.56 -17.81 7.15
CA PHE A 25 -5.82 -18.50 5.89
C PHE A 25 -4.57 -18.67 5.03
N ILE A 26 -3.37 -18.48 5.60
CA ILE A 26 -2.12 -18.71 4.85
C ILE A 26 -1.98 -20.21 4.61
N ASP A 27 -1.69 -20.57 3.37
CA ASP A 27 -1.37 -21.91 2.94
C ASP A 27 0.16 -22.09 2.97
N ASP A 28 0.66 -22.87 3.92
CA ASP A 28 2.10 -23.07 4.15
C ASP A 28 2.81 -23.78 2.98
N THR A 29 2.04 -24.38 2.08
CA THR A 29 2.58 -25.11 0.93
C THR A 29 2.74 -24.23 -0.32
N ASP A 30 2.07 -23.08 -0.35
CA ASP A 30 1.99 -22.18 -1.52
C ASP A 30 2.42 -20.73 -1.21
N SER A 31 2.56 -20.37 0.06
CA SER A 31 3.00 -19.03 0.48
C SER A 31 4.49 -19.01 0.84
N ILE A 32 5.15 -17.89 0.56
CA ILE A 32 6.51 -17.63 1.05
C ILE A 32 6.57 -17.32 2.55
N ILE A 33 5.42 -17.24 3.19
CA ILE A 33 5.29 -16.90 4.61
C ILE A 33 5.28 -18.19 5.44
N ASP A 34 6.26 -18.33 6.34
CA ASP A 34 6.36 -19.45 7.27
C ASP A 34 5.41 -19.24 8.46
N ILE A 35 4.39 -20.08 8.58
CA ILE A 35 3.39 -20.05 9.66
C ILE A 35 4.03 -20.25 11.04
N GLU A 36 5.06 -21.08 11.16
CA GLU A 36 5.75 -21.30 12.44
C GLU A 36 6.45 -20.02 12.93
N SER A 37 6.99 -19.22 12.02
CA SER A 37 7.55 -17.91 12.36
C SER A 37 6.49 -16.92 12.83
N LEU A 38 5.29 -16.96 12.23
CA LEU A 38 4.15 -16.11 12.64
C LEU A 38 3.67 -16.43 14.06
N LYS A 39 3.63 -17.70 14.46
CA LYS A 39 3.27 -18.11 15.81
C LYS A 39 4.26 -17.63 16.88
N LYS A 40 5.53 -17.47 16.51
CA LYS A 40 6.61 -17.04 17.41
C LYS A 40 6.72 -15.51 17.54
N THR A 41 6.26 -14.77 16.56
CA THR A 41 6.31 -13.30 16.56
C THR A 41 5.05 -12.74 17.21
N ASN A 42 5.15 -12.30 18.45
CA ASN A 42 4.12 -11.47 19.10
C ASN A 42 4.12 -10.05 18.49
N GLY A 43 3.56 -9.90 17.30
CA GLY A 43 3.46 -8.62 16.59
C GLY A 43 4.76 -8.19 15.91
N SER A 44 4.64 -7.50 14.80
CA SER A 44 5.78 -7.07 13.99
C SER A 44 6.77 -6.24 14.82
N SER A 45 8.05 -6.47 14.64
CA SER A 45 9.17 -5.70 15.23
C SER A 45 9.13 -4.20 14.88
N TYR A 46 8.27 -3.80 13.95
CA TYR A 46 8.05 -2.42 13.51
C TYR A 46 7.31 -1.53 14.53
N LEU A 47 6.47 -2.10 15.41
CA LEU A 47 5.56 -1.33 16.27
C LEU A 47 6.19 -0.81 17.57
N SER A 48 7.42 -1.19 17.92
CA SER A 48 8.00 -0.94 19.26
C SER A 48 9.10 0.13 19.32
N ARG A 49 9.16 1.10 18.42
CA ARG A 49 10.16 2.19 18.57
C ARG A 49 9.64 3.33 19.45
N LYS A 50 10.07 3.37 20.74
CA LYS A 50 9.82 4.51 21.65
C LYS A 50 10.24 5.83 21.01
N SER A 51 9.36 6.83 21.04
CA SER A 51 9.62 8.16 20.47
C SER A 51 10.39 9.04 21.46
N ASN A 52 11.63 9.40 21.14
CA ASN A 52 12.40 10.42 21.87
C ASN A 52 12.09 11.82 21.30
N LEU A 53 12.30 12.88 22.09
CA LEU A 53 12.07 14.27 21.67
C LEU A 53 12.78 14.60 20.35
N VAL A 54 14.05 14.18 20.20
CA VAL A 54 14.83 14.34 18.97
C VAL A 54 14.13 13.69 17.77
N ARG A 55 13.54 12.51 17.94
CA ARG A 55 12.77 11.84 16.89
C ARG A 55 11.50 12.60 16.55
N ARG A 56 10.80 13.19 17.54
CA ARG A 56 9.60 13.99 17.29
C ARG A 56 9.91 15.24 16.45
N VAL A 57 10.98 15.97 16.80
CA VAL A 57 11.45 17.14 16.03
C VAL A 57 11.86 16.72 14.63
N PHE A 58 12.66 15.65 14.50
CA PHE A 58 13.08 15.12 13.20
C PHE A 58 11.86 14.70 12.35
N THR A 59 10.89 13.98 12.94
CA THR A 59 9.66 13.58 12.26
C THR A 59 8.85 14.80 11.80
N ALA A 60 8.76 15.85 12.62
CA ALA A 60 8.05 17.08 12.26
C ALA A 60 8.70 17.79 11.07
N VAL A 61 10.04 17.83 11.00
CA VAL A 61 10.77 18.43 9.86
C VAL A 61 10.76 17.54 8.63
N SER A 62 10.83 16.22 8.80
CA SER A 62 10.86 15.24 7.72
C SER A 62 9.48 14.75 7.26
N SER A 63 8.40 15.12 7.98
CA SER A 63 7.06 14.70 7.62
C SER A 63 6.59 15.45 6.38
N TYR A 64 6.35 14.69 5.32
CA TYR A 64 5.67 15.21 4.14
C TYR A 64 4.17 15.01 4.29
N PRO A 65 3.33 16.02 4.03
CA PRO A 65 1.90 15.82 4.05
C PRO A 65 1.47 14.94 2.86
N TYR A 66 0.88 13.79 3.13
CA TYR A 66 0.32 12.87 2.12
C TYR A 66 -0.98 13.45 1.52
N LYS A 67 -0.88 14.65 0.94
CA LYS A 67 -2.03 15.43 0.44
C LYS A 67 -2.77 14.69 -0.67
N LYS A 68 -2.04 14.03 -1.58
CA LYS A 68 -2.65 13.29 -2.71
C LYS A 68 -3.40 12.06 -2.21
N THR A 69 -2.79 11.26 -1.34
CA THR A 69 -3.42 10.09 -0.70
C THR A 69 -4.70 10.50 0.02
N ASN A 70 -4.63 11.51 0.92
CA ASN A 70 -5.79 12.00 1.64
C ASN A 70 -6.89 12.48 0.69
N LYS A 71 -6.54 13.28 -0.34
CA LYS A 71 -7.51 13.79 -1.32
C LYS A 71 -8.21 12.65 -2.07
N ASN A 72 -7.47 11.66 -2.53
CA ASN A 72 -8.03 10.53 -3.28
C ASN A 72 -8.96 9.68 -2.39
N LEU A 73 -8.55 9.38 -1.17
CA LEU A 73 -9.36 8.62 -0.23
C LEU A 73 -10.59 9.41 0.25
N ASP A 74 -10.47 10.72 0.49
CA ASP A 74 -11.62 11.59 0.80
C ASP A 74 -12.63 11.65 -0.36
N GLN A 75 -12.15 11.61 -1.61
CA GLN A 75 -13.02 11.56 -2.78
C GLN A 75 -13.72 10.21 -2.90
N LEU A 76 -13.00 9.11 -2.75
CA LEU A 76 -13.59 7.77 -2.73
C LEU A 76 -14.62 7.60 -1.62
N ALA A 77 -14.35 8.13 -0.41
CA ALA A 77 -15.29 8.07 0.70
C ALA A 77 -16.65 8.74 0.40
N LYS A 78 -16.66 9.74 -0.49
CA LYS A 78 -17.92 10.42 -0.91
C LYS A 78 -18.72 9.60 -1.92
N GLU A 79 -18.04 8.76 -2.70
CA GLU A 79 -18.69 7.87 -3.70
C GLU A 79 -19.24 6.59 -3.05
N LEU A 80 -18.80 6.27 -1.83
CA LEU A 80 -19.21 5.06 -1.14
C LEU A 80 -20.52 5.25 -0.37
N PRO A 81 -21.41 4.23 -0.37
CA PRO A 81 -22.58 4.24 0.51
C PRO A 81 -22.15 4.14 1.99
N GLU A 82 -22.97 4.62 2.90
CA GLU A 82 -22.68 4.51 4.34
C GLU A 82 -22.55 3.05 4.83
N SER A 83 -23.18 2.11 4.13
CA SER A 83 -23.09 0.67 4.36
C SER A 83 -21.95 -0.03 3.63
N ALA A 84 -21.02 0.73 3.04
CA ALA A 84 -19.92 0.16 2.26
C ALA A 84 -19.09 -0.85 3.05
N VAL A 85 -18.64 -1.90 2.39
CA VAL A 85 -17.69 -2.88 2.94
C VAL A 85 -16.34 -2.66 2.27
N ILE A 86 -15.33 -2.36 3.08
CA ILE A 86 -14.01 -1.93 2.64
C ILE A 86 -12.98 -2.95 3.09
N LEU A 87 -12.16 -3.42 2.16
CA LEU A 87 -11.02 -4.29 2.45
C LEU A 87 -9.72 -3.46 2.41
N VAL A 88 -8.89 -3.62 3.43
CA VAL A 88 -7.51 -3.12 3.45
C VAL A 88 -6.57 -4.31 3.41
N ILE A 89 -5.77 -4.42 2.35
CA ILE A 89 -4.72 -5.43 2.20
C ILE A 89 -3.39 -4.81 2.64
N GLY A 90 -2.64 -5.49 3.51
CA GLY A 90 -1.44 -4.94 4.13
C GLY A 90 -1.77 -3.95 5.26
N GLY A 91 -2.88 -4.18 5.99
CA GLY A 91 -3.35 -3.28 7.03
C GLY A 91 -2.64 -3.39 8.38
N GLY A 92 -1.61 -4.22 8.49
CA GLY A 92 -0.82 -4.38 9.72
C GLY A 92 -0.22 -3.08 10.24
N THR A 93 0.14 -2.19 9.31
CA THR A 93 0.59 -0.83 9.62
C THR A 93 -0.24 0.18 8.84
N ILE A 94 -0.99 1.03 9.53
CA ILE A 94 -1.76 2.11 8.88
C ILE A 94 -0.83 3.27 8.55
N GLY A 95 -0.58 3.52 7.27
CA GLY A 95 0.20 4.64 6.77
C GLY A 95 -0.41 6.00 7.15
N ASP A 96 0.43 7.03 7.30
CA ASP A 96 -0.03 8.37 7.72
C ASP A 96 -1.11 8.95 6.79
N GLY A 97 -1.03 8.65 5.49
CA GLY A 97 -2.04 9.07 4.51
C GLY A 97 -3.41 8.40 4.67
N MET A 98 -3.50 7.24 5.35
CA MET A 98 -4.76 6.53 5.58
C MET A 98 -5.42 6.83 6.92
N LYS A 99 -4.70 7.34 7.90
CA LYS A 99 -5.22 7.53 9.28
C LYS A 99 -6.52 8.31 9.33
N LYS A 100 -6.63 9.37 8.52
CA LYS A 100 -7.85 10.17 8.41
C LYS A 100 -9.01 9.34 7.86
N PHE A 101 -8.79 8.64 6.75
CA PHE A 101 -9.81 7.80 6.11
C PHE A 101 -10.33 6.72 7.05
N VAL A 102 -9.44 5.96 7.69
CA VAL A 102 -9.80 4.88 8.64
C VAL A 102 -10.62 5.40 9.81
N ARG A 103 -10.35 6.62 10.31
CA ARG A 103 -11.09 7.24 11.38
C ARG A 103 -12.48 7.74 10.96
N ASP A 104 -12.58 8.31 9.77
CA ASP A 104 -13.75 9.09 9.34
C ASP A 104 -14.72 8.29 8.45
N VAL A 105 -14.29 7.15 7.87
CA VAL A 105 -15.15 6.31 7.03
C VAL A 105 -16.28 5.68 7.84
N LYS A 106 -17.50 5.76 7.32
CA LYS A 106 -18.69 5.20 7.96
C LYS A 106 -18.89 3.71 7.70
N GLY A 107 -18.30 3.21 6.62
CA GLY A 107 -18.45 1.82 6.20
C GLY A 107 -17.78 0.81 7.14
N LYS A 108 -18.05 -0.48 6.89
CA LYS A 108 -17.40 -1.60 7.57
C LYS A 108 -16.00 -1.81 6.98
N LEU A 109 -14.97 -1.65 7.79
CA LEU A 109 -13.58 -1.88 7.39
C LEU A 109 -13.15 -3.28 7.85
N ILE A 110 -12.56 -4.06 6.95
CA ILE A 110 -11.94 -5.37 7.18
C ILE A 110 -10.49 -5.26 6.76
N SER A 111 -9.57 -5.64 7.64
CA SER A 111 -8.14 -5.54 7.40
C SER A 111 -7.48 -6.91 7.35
N THR A 112 -6.65 -7.13 6.32
CA THR A 112 -5.84 -8.33 6.19
C THR A 112 -4.35 -7.98 6.11
N ASP A 113 -3.52 -8.87 6.62
CA ASP A 113 -2.06 -8.83 6.46
C ASP A 113 -1.51 -10.24 6.61
N VAL A 114 -0.29 -10.46 6.14
CA VAL A 114 0.44 -11.71 6.40
C VAL A 114 1.00 -11.78 7.83
N TYR A 115 1.05 -10.64 8.54
CA TYR A 115 1.50 -10.56 9.93
C TYR A 115 0.34 -10.33 10.88
N ASP A 116 0.46 -10.87 12.10
CA ASP A 116 -0.43 -10.53 13.20
C ASP A 116 -0.09 -9.12 13.74
N SER A 117 -1.07 -8.23 13.75
CA SER A 117 -0.96 -6.90 14.36
C SER A 117 -2.32 -6.47 14.95
N PRO A 118 -2.34 -5.49 15.88
CA PRO A 118 -3.61 -4.99 16.44
C PRO A 118 -4.62 -4.47 15.41
N ASN A 119 -4.13 -4.05 14.24
CA ASN A 119 -4.96 -3.50 13.17
C ASN A 119 -5.48 -4.57 12.19
N VAL A 120 -5.04 -5.82 12.29
CA VAL A 120 -5.39 -6.92 11.39
C VAL A 120 -6.57 -7.69 11.96
N ASP A 121 -7.60 -7.90 11.16
CA ASP A 121 -8.75 -8.74 11.49
C ASP A 121 -8.54 -10.20 11.08
N ILE A 122 -7.89 -10.41 9.92
CA ILE A 122 -7.70 -11.71 9.29
C ILE A 122 -6.26 -11.82 8.78
N ILE A 123 -5.56 -12.88 9.14
CA ILE A 123 -4.22 -13.17 8.62
C ILE A 123 -4.38 -13.92 7.31
N ALA A 124 -3.92 -13.33 6.20
CA ALA A 124 -4.08 -13.89 4.86
C ALA A 124 -3.00 -13.38 3.91
N ASP A 125 -2.64 -14.23 2.95
CA ASP A 125 -1.80 -13.88 1.81
C ASP A 125 -2.66 -13.22 0.71
N GLY A 126 -2.18 -12.11 0.17
CA GLY A 126 -2.87 -11.37 -0.90
C GLY A 126 -3.02 -12.16 -2.20
N HIS A 127 -2.18 -13.18 -2.43
CA HIS A 127 -2.30 -14.05 -3.59
C HIS A 127 -3.54 -14.94 -3.57
N LYS A 128 -4.12 -15.18 -2.38
CA LYS A 128 -5.31 -16.02 -2.18
C LYS A 128 -6.17 -15.44 -1.06
N LEU A 129 -6.99 -14.47 -1.39
CA LEU A 129 -7.85 -13.80 -0.42
C LEU A 129 -9.00 -14.73 0.02
N PRO A 130 -9.25 -14.90 1.34
CA PRO A 130 -10.22 -15.84 1.85
C PRO A 130 -11.68 -15.35 1.76
N PHE A 131 -11.98 -14.49 0.79
CA PHE A 131 -13.29 -13.87 0.64
C PHE A 131 -14.04 -14.42 -0.57
N LYS A 132 -15.36 -14.39 -0.48
CA LYS A 132 -16.27 -14.63 -1.61
C LYS A 132 -16.05 -13.62 -2.71
N ASP A 133 -16.49 -13.95 -3.93
CA ASP A 133 -16.54 -13.01 -5.03
C ASP A 133 -17.50 -11.85 -4.74
N HIS A 134 -17.19 -10.68 -5.26
CA HIS A 134 -18.11 -9.54 -5.31
C HIS A 134 -18.65 -9.06 -3.96
N CYS A 135 -17.84 -9.06 -2.90
CA CYS A 135 -18.29 -8.66 -1.56
C CYS A 135 -17.82 -7.28 -1.08
N PHE A 136 -16.82 -6.66 -1.73
CA PHE A 136 -16.30 -5.37 -1.30
C PHE A 136 -16.68 -4.22 -2.24
N ASP A 137 -17.00 -3.07 -1.66
CA ASP A 137 -17.24 -1.81 -2.37
C ASP A 137 -15.92 -1.09 -2.70
N LEU A 138 -14.92 -1.21 -1.84
CA LEU A 138 -13.58 -0.65 -2.01
C LEU A 138 -12.53 -1.63 -1.51
N VAL A 139 -11.44 -1.78 -2.28
CA VAL A 139 -10.22 -2.42 -1.81
C VAL A 139 -9.09 -1.39 -1.82
N ILE A 140 -8.37 -1.30 -0.70
CA ILE A 140 -7.19 -0.44 -0.52
C ILE A 140 -5.97 -1.33 -0.36
N ILE A 141 -4.91 -1.05 -1.14
CA ILE A 141 -3.62 -1.74 -1.07
C ILE A 141 -2.50 -0.70 -1.21
N GLN A 142 -1.74 -0.48 -0.13
CA GLN A 142 -0.66 0.52 -0.09
C GLN A 142 0.62 -0.11 0.39
N ALA A 143 1.71 0.05 -0.37
CA ALA A 143 3.04 -0.47 -0.05
C ALA A 143 3.01 -1.97 0.30
N VAL A 144 2.40 -2.77 -0.58
CA VAL A 144 2.29 -4.24 -0.46
C VAL A 144 2.72 -4.92 -1.75
N LEU A 145 2.35 -4.38 -2.92
CA LEU A 145 2.59 -5.04 -4.20
C LEU A 145 4.08 -5.17 -4.56
N GLU A 146 4.94 -4.40 -3.94
CA GLU A 146 6.39 -4.54 -4.03
C GLU A 146 6.92 -5.74 -3.23
N HIS A 147 6.17 -6.19 -2.22
CA HIS A 147 6.53 -7.25 -1.27
C HIS A 147 5.93 -8.63 -1.62
N VAL A 148 5.27 -8.74 -2.76
CA VAL A 148 4.69 -9.99 -3.24
C VAL A 148 5.42 -10.48 -4.49
N LEU A 149 5.56 -11.80 -4.64
CA LEU A 149 6.24 -12.39 -5.79
C LEU A 149 5.46 -12.18 -7.09
N GLU A 150 4.13 -12.28 -7.02
CA GLU A 150 3.24 -12.25 -8.18
C GLU A 150 2.18 -11.15 -8.04
N PRO A 151 2.55 -9.87 -8.16
CA PRO A 151 1.63 -8.75 -7.97
C PRO A 151 0.39 -8.83 -8.86
N HIS A 152 0.49 -9.44 -10.05
CA HIS A 152 -0.63 -9.61 -10.95
C HIS A 152 -1.68 -10.60 -10.42
N VAL A 153 -1.28 -11.61 -9.64
CA VAL A 153 -2.19 -12.54 -8.97
C VAL A 153 -2.96 -11.80 -7.88
N VAL A 154 -2.25 -11.02 -7.05
CA VAL A 154 -2.88 -10.18 -6.00
C VAL A 154 -3.90 -9.22 -6.60
N VAL A 155 -3.57 -8.55 -7.72
CA VAL A 155 -4.50 -7.63 -8.38
C VAL A 155 -5.69 -8.37 -9.01
N SER A 156 -5.52 -9.63 -9.46
CA SER A 156 -6.62 -10.46 -9.92
C SER A 156 -7.57 -10.86 -8.77
N GLU A 157 -7.03 -11.15 -7.60
CA GLU A 157 -7.82 -11.39 -6.39
C GLU A 157 -8.59 -10.14 -5.95
N ILE A 158 -7.96 -8.95 -5.98
CA ILE A 158 -8.64 -7.68 -5.75
C ILE A 158 -9.83 -7.52 -6.72
N HIS A 159 -9.61 -7.82 -7.99
CA HIS A 159 -10.67 -7.75 -8.99
C HIS A 159 -11.79 -8.76 -8.68
N ARG A 160 -11.48 -10.00 -8.28
CA ARG A 160 -12.45 -11.03 -7.94
C ARG A 160 -13.36 -10.61 -6.78
N VAL A 161 -12.78 -10.16 -5.68
CA VAL A 161 -13.52 -9.84 -4.45
C VAL A 161 -14.29 -8.52 -4.52
N LEU A 162 -13.95 -7.61 -5.44
CA LEU A 162 -14.69 -6.37 -5.64
C LEU A 162 -16.05 -6.61 -6.29
N LYS A 163 -17.07 -5.91 -5.82
CA LYS A 163 -18.39 -5.81 -6.46
C LYS A 163 -18.25 -5.25 -7.89
N LYS A 164 -19.27 -5.42 -8.72
CA LYS A 164 -19.29 -4.99 -10.13
C LYS A 164 -18.89 -3.52 -10.32
N ASP A 165 -19.31 -2.65 -9.43
CA ASP A 165 -19.00 -1.21 -9.48
C ASP A 165 -18.01 -0.77 -8.42
N GLY A 166 -17.30 -1.73 -7.81
CA GLY A 166 -16.36 -1.51 -6.73
C GLY A 166 -15.10 -0.77 -7.16
N PHE A 167 -14.49 -0.09 -6.21
CA PHE A 167 -13.30 0.73 -6.41
C PHE A 167 -12.04 0.05 -5.89
N VAL A 168 -10.91 0.38 -6.50
CA VAL A 168 -9.57 0.05 -5.98
C VAL A 168 -8.78 1.33 -5.77
N TYR A 169 -8.08 1.40 -4.65
CA TYR A 169 -7.02 2.37 -4.38
C TYR A 169 -5.72 1.64 -4.12
N ALA A 170 -4.69 1.94 -4.90
CA ALA A 170 -3.38 1.31 -4.76
C ALA A 170 -2.25 2.35 -4.75
N GLU A 171 -1.20 2.08 -3.97
CA GLU A 171 0.06 2.81 -4.02
C GLU A 171 1.22 1.83 -4.04
N THR A 172 2.22 2.09 -4.89
CA THR A 172 3.46 1.31 -4.98
C THR A 172 4.68 2.23 -5.08
N PRO A 173 5.82 1.86 -4.50
CA PRO A 173 7.04 2.63 -4.62
C PRO A 173 7.64 2.51 -6.03
N PHE A 174 8.37 3.57 -6.42
CA PHE A 174 9.21 3.59 -7.61
C PHE A 174 10.66 3.95 -7.25
N ILE A 175 10.97 5.23 -7.01
CA ILE A 175 12.30 5.63 -6.55
C ILE A 175 12.32 5.57 -5.02
N GLN A 176 12.50 4.38 -4.52
CA GLN A 176 12.59 4.09 -3.09
C GLN A 176 13.60 2.97 -2.85
N THR A 177 14.36 3.07 -1.78
CA THR A 177 15.30 2.02 -1.37
C THR A 177 14.58 0.75 -0.94
N VAL A 178 15.25 -0.38 -1.08
CA VAL A 178 14.82 -1.67 -0.51
C VAL A 178 14.59 -1.49 1.01
N HIS A 179 13.45 -1.94 1.54
CA HIS A 179 13.09 -1.69 2.92
C HIS A 179 12.60 -2.91 3.72
N GLU A 180 12.05 -3.95 3.11
CA GLU A 180 11.68 -5.21 3.77
C GLU A 180 12.72 -6.34 3.52
N GLY A 181 13.96 -5.96 3.17
CA GLY A 181 15.06 -6.90 2.98
C GLY A 181 14.75 -7.94 1.90
N ALA A 182 14.70 -9.22 2.30
CA ALA A 182 14.45 -10.33 1.38
C ALA A 182 13.02 -10.35 0.79
N TYR A 183 12.10 -9.59 1.33
CA TYR A 183 10.71 -9.51 0.88
C TYR A 183 10.41 -8.24 0.08
N ASP A 184 11.38 -7.68 -0.63
CA ASP A 184 11.21 -6.50 -1.48
C ASP A 184 11.62 -6.85 -2.92
N PHE A 185 10.63 -7.13 -3.78
CA PHE A 185 10.83 -7.80 -5.08
C PHE A 185 10.67 -6.88 -6.29
N THR A 186 9.78 -5.87 -6.22
CA THR A 186 9.36 -5.18 -7.44
C THR A 186 9.25 -3.67 -7.26
N ARG A 187 9.57 -2.92 -8.33
CA ARG A 187 9.30 -1.49 -8.49
C ARG A 187 8.55 -1.27 -9.81
N PHE A 188 7.50 -0.47 -9.76
CA PHE A 188 6.69 -0.18 -10.94
C PHE A 188 6.94 1.24 -11.44
N THR A 189 7.19 1.39 -12.74
CA THR A 189 7.03 2.68 -13.43
C THR A 189 5.55 3.05 -13.48
N HIS A 190 5.20 4.30 -13.76
CA HIS A 190 3.80 4.72 -13.86
C HIS A 190 3.01 3.89 -14.90
N SER A 191 3.59 3.65 -16.08
CA SER A 191 2.95 2.82 -17.11
C SER A 191 2.86 1.33 -16.71
N GLY A 192 3.89 0.81 -16.02
CA GLY A 192 3.89 -0.56 -15.47
C GLY A 192 2.79 -0.74 -14.42
N HIS A 193 2.65 0.24 -13.50
CA HIS A 193 1.59 0.26 -12.50
C HIS A 193 0.20 0.31 -13.15
N ARG A 194 0.00 1.18 -14.16
CA ARG A 194 -1.25 1.21 -14.93
C ARG A 194 -1.57 -0.13 -15.59
N TYR A 195 -0.58 -0.81 -16.17
CA TYR A 195 -0.78 -2.10 -16.83
C TYR A 195 -1.09 -3.22 -15.83
N LEU A 196 -0.54 -3.16 -14.64
CA LEU A 196 -0.89 -4.08 -13.56
C LEU A 196 -2.40 -4.03 -13.27
N PHE A 197 -3.00 -2.84 -13.27
CA PHE A 197 -4.44 -2.61 -13.08
C PHE A 197 -5.22 -2.57 -14.42
N LYS A 198 -4.82 -3.38 -15.41
CA LYS A 198 -5.43 -3.40 -16.75
C LYS A 198 -6.93 -3.72 -16.77
N ASN A 199 -7.43 -4.46 -15.79
CA ASN A 199 -8.84 -4.85 -15.66
C ASN A 199 -9.68 -3.82 -14.89
N PHE A 200 -9.18 -2.60 -14.76
CA PHE A 200 -9.87 -1.50 -14.09
C PHE A 200 -9.95 -0.28 -15.02
N THR A 201 -11.09 0.39 -15.00
CA THR A 201 -11.22 1.73 -15.59
C THR A 201 -10.52 2.72 -14.65
N GLU A 202 -9.52 3.42 -15.16
CA GLU A 202 -8.82 4.45 -14.41
C GLU A 202 -9.72 5.66 -14.16
N LEU A 203 -9.80 6.08 -12.92
CA LEU A 203 -10.44 7.35 -12.51
C LEU A 203 -9.39 8.42 -12.25
N ASN A 204 -8.27 8.03 -11.65
CA ASN A 204 -7.15 8.93 -11.36
C ASN A 204 -5.86 8.13 -11.16
N SER A 205 -4.73 8.69 -11.55
CA SER A 205 -3.41 8.14 -11.27
C SER A 205 -2.34 9.24 -11.29
N GLY A 206 -1.20 9.01 -10.67
CA GLY A 206 -0.10 9.96 -10.66
C GLY A 206 0.97 9.60 -9.62
N SER A 207 1.89 10.52 -9.39
CA SER A 207 2.91 10.32 -8.36
C SER A 207 2.33 10.53 -6.96
N VAL A 208 2.70 9.68 -6.01
CA VAL A 208 2.35 9.86 -4.58
C VAL A 208 3.10 11.05 -4.02
N LEU A 209 4.44 11.02 -4.15
CA LEU A 209 5.36 12.06 -3.72
C LEU A 209 6.30 12.42 -4.86
N GLY A 210 6.82 13.64 -4.84
CA GLY A 210 7.57 14.20 -5.97
C GLY A 210 9.04 13.80 -6.01
N ILE A 211 9.76 14.41 -6.95
CA ILE A 211 11.19 14.20 -7.20
C ILE A 211 12.04 14.62 -5.99
N GLY A 212 11.70 15.75 -5.36
CA GLY A 212 12.42 16.25 -4.18
C GLY A 212 12.42 15.25 -3.04
N PHE A 213 11.29 14.54 -2.85
CA PHE A 213 11.20 13.46 -1.89
C PHE A 213 12.14 12.29 -2.25
N SER A 214 12.13 11.84 -3.50
CA SER A 214 13.04 10.81 -3.99
C SER A 214 14.51 11.20 -3.83
N MET A 215 14.85 12.45 -4.16
CA MET A 215 16.21 12.97 -4.00
C MET A 215 16.68 12.96 -2.55
N VAL A 216 15.84 13.38 -1.61
CA VAL A 216 16.19 13.34 -0.18
C VAL A 216 16.49 11.92 0.27
N TRP A 217 15.72 10.93 -0.18
CA TRP A 217 15.97 9.53 0.12
C TRP A 217 17.28 9.02 -0.46
N VAL A 218 17.57 9.34 -1.72
CA VAL A 218 18.83 8.98 -2.39
C VAL A 218 20.02 9.61 -1.64
N ILE A 219 19.94 10.90 -1.31
CA ILE A 219 20.99 11.63 -0.57
C ILE A 219 21.21 11.04 0.82
N GLN A 220 20.12 10.73 1.54
CA GLN A 220 20.24 10.12 2.87
C GLN A 220 20.93 8.77 2.80
N ASN A 221 20.55 7.91 1.86
CA ASN A 221 21.17 6.60 1.67
C ASN A 221 22.63 6.71 1.22
N TYR A 222 22.95 7.69 0.36
CA TYR A 222 24.34 7.97 -0.04
C TYR A 222 25.21 8.30 1.18
N PHE A 223 24.75 9.23 2.04
CA PHE A 223 25.49 9.56 3.28
C PHE A 223 25.55 8.37 4.24
N GLU A 224 24.50 7.59 4.36
CA GLU A 224 24.50 6.40 5.22
C GLU A 224 25.51 5.36 4.74
N SER A 225 25.60 5.14 3.43
CA SER A 225 26.58 4.25 2.82
C SER A 225 28.02 4.74 2.98
N LEU A 226 28.24 6.05 2.81
CA LEU A 226 29.56 6.66 2.94
C LEU A 226 30.08 6.65 4.38
N PHE A 227 29.25 7.07 5.32
CA PHE A 227 29.66 7.23 6.73
C PHE A 227 29.30 6.03 7.60
N ARG A 228 28.55 5.04 7.10
CA ARG A 228 28.08 3.85 7.83
C ARG A 228 27.38 4.22 9.15
N SER A 229 26.70 5.36 9.16
CA SER A 229 26.05 5.92 10.35
C SER A 229 24.70 6.56 9.98
N SER A 230 23.62 5.91 10.38
CA SER A 230 22.27 6.42 10.20
C SER A 230 22.02 7.76 10.93
N LYS A 231 22.69 7.99 12.08
CA LYS A 231 22.57 9.27 12.81
C LYS A 231 23.22 10.43 12.04
N LEU A 232 24.44 10.21 11.53
CA LEU A 232 25.19 11.23 10.79
C LEU A 232 24.52 11.50 9.44
N SER A 233 24.08 10.45 8.74
CA SER A 233 23.32 10.56 7.50
C SER A 233 22.10 11.46 7.68
N LYS A 234 21.25 11.19 8.68
CA LYS A 234 20.06 12.01 8.98
C LYS A 234 20.42 13.48 9.26
N LEU A 235 21.48 13.73 10.02
CA LEU A 235 21.93 15.09 10.31
C LEU A 235 22.34 15.83 9.03
N LEU A 236 23.15 15.19 8.17
CA LEU A 236 23.62 15.77 6.92
C LEU A 236 22.49 15.94 5.89
N THR A 237 21.42 15.18 5.99
CA THR A 237 20.27 15.28 5.09
C THR A 237 19.34 16.45 5.43
N ILE A 238 19.42 17.01 6.65
CA ILE A 238 18.50 18.08 7.10
C ILE A 238 18.35 19.23 6.08
N PRO A 239 19.42 19.82 5.49
CA PRO A 239 19.28 20.93 4.55
C PRO A 239 18.49 20.55 3.28
N PHE A 240 18.52 19.28 2.88
CA PHE A 240 17.89 18.80 1.66
C PHE A 240 16.37 18.59 1.79
N TYR A 241 15.80 18.62 3.02
CA TYR A 241 14.34 18.59 3.18
C TYR A 241 13.63 19.80 2.53
N LEU A 242 14.36 20.87 2.21
CA LEU A 242 13.84 21.97 1.40
C LEU A 242 13.29 21.48 0.05
N LEU A 243 13.89 20.43 -0.53
CA LEU A 243 13.45 19.84 -1.80
C LEU A 243 11.99 19.35 -1.75
N TYR A 244 11.48 18.95 -0.57
CA TYR A 244 10.06 18.57 -0.42
C TYR A 244 9.10 19.70 -0.75
N TYR A 245 9.49 20.94 -0.39
CA TYR A 245 8.65 22.10 -0.64
C TYR A 245 8.75 22.55 -2.09
N LEU A 246 9.89 22.35 -2.73
CA LEU A 246 10.09 22.65 -4.14
C LEU A 246 9.28 21.72 -5.05
N ASP A 247 8.92 20.53 -4.61
CA ASP A 247 8.02 19.64 -5.34
C ASP A 247 6.67 20.32 -5.69
N ALA A 248 6.23 21.29 -4.90
CA ALA A 248 4.99 22.01 -5.16
C ALA A 248 4.99 22.87 -6.44
N ILE A 249 6.15 23.26 -6.92
CA ILE A 249 6.33 24.08 -8.14
C ILE A 249 6.75 23.24 -9.35
N ILE A 250 7.09 21.96 -9.15
CA ILE A 250 7.49 21.06 -10.23
C ILE A 250 6.23 20.46 -10.88
N PRO A 251 6.07 20.60 -12.22
CA PRO A 251 4.93 20.00 -12.92
C PRO A 251 4.87 18.46 -12.79
N GLU A 252 3.66 17.90 -12.70
CA GLU A 252 3.41 16.47 -12.50
C GLU A 252 4.16 15.57 -13.49
N LYS A 253 4.28 15.98 -14.77
CA LYS A 253 4.98 15.21 -15.80
C LYS A 253 6.43 14.85 -15.43
N TYR A 254 7.11 15.69 -14.64
CA TYR A 254 8.46 15.39 -14.16
C TYR A 254 8.45 14.39 -13.00
N HIS A 255 7.41 14.43 -12.17
CA HIS A 255 7.23 13.43 -11.09
C HIS A 255 6.95 12.03 -11.63
N ILE A 256 6.32 11.91 -12.81
CA ILE A 256 6.10 10.62 -13.48
C ILE A 256 7.41 9.90 -13.78
N ASP A 257 8.48 10.63 -14.09
CA ASP A 257 9.78 10.04 -14.45
C ASP A 257 10.64 9.69 -13.23
N PHE A 258 10.47 10.37 -12.10
CA PHE A 258 11.37 10.24 -10.96
C PHE A 258 10.68 10.41 -9.60
N GLY A 259 9.38 10.26 -9.51
CA GLY A 259 8.64 10.32 -8.24
C GLY A 259 8.96 9.12 -7.34
N SER A 260 8.66 9.25 -6.05
CA SER A 260 8.95 8.19 -5.08
C SER A 260 8.09 6.93 -5.28
N GLY A 261 6.90 7.09 -5.83
CA GLY A 261 5.95 6.01 -6.09
C GLY A 261 4.70 6.54 -6.81
N PHE A 262 3.82 5.62 -7.19
CA PHE A 262 2.61 5.94 -7.95
C PHE A 262 1.37 5.45 -7.23
N TYR A 263 0.29 6.24 -7.35
CA TYR A 263 -1.05 5.82 -6.94
C TYR A 263 -1.91 5.51 -8.16
N PHE A 264 -2.89 4.64 -7.95
CA PHE A 264 -3.93 4.30 -8.90
C PHE A 264 -5.29 4.29 -8.19
N VAL A 265 -6.24 4.99 -8.76
CA VAL A 265 -7.66 4.95 -8.39
C VAL A 265 -8.42 4.40 -9.57
N GLY A 266 -9.09 3.30 -9.40
CA GLY A 266 -9.83 2.66 -10.48
C GLY A 266 -11.16 2.08 -10.04
N LYS A 267 -12.03 1.84 -11.02
CA LYS A 267 -13.28 1.14 -10.88
C LYS A 267 -13.18 -0.22 -11.58
N LYS A 268 -13.72 -1.27 -10.98
CA LYS A 268 -13.74 -2.61 -11.58
C LYS A 268 -14.35 -2.55 -12.99
N SER A 269 -13.69 -3.22 -13.95
CA SER A 269 -14.13 -3.29 -15.33
C SER A 269 -14.07 -4.73 -15.83
N GLU A 270 -15.05 -5.12 -16.64
CA GLU A 270 -15.04 -6.42 -17.32
C GLU A 270 -14.21 -6.40 -18.62
N ALA A 271 -13.88 -5.21 -19.13
CA ALA A 271 -13.09 -5.03 -20.34
C ALA A 271 -11.67 -4.56 -19.97
N PRO A 272 -10.64 -5.39 -20.15
CA PRO A 272 -9.26 -4.98 -19.94
C PRO A 272 -8.84 -3.93 -20.97
N ILE A 273 -7.87 -3.10 -20.59
CA ILE A 273 -7.25 -2.17 -21.55
C ILE A 273 -6.57 -2.92 -22.69
N VAL A 274 -6.64 -2.36 -23.89
CA VAL A 274 -5.98 -2.90 -25.08
C VAL A 274 -4.46 -2.79 -24.89
N LYS A 275 -3.70 -3.89 -25.05
CA LYS A 275 -2.24 -3.93 -24.81
C LYS A 275 -1.49 -2.79 -25.54
N LYS A 276 -1.84 -2.48 -26.78
CA LYS A 276 -1.19 -1.42 -27.55
C LYS A 276 -1.44 0.00 -26.99
N SER A 277 -2.53 0.23 -26.26
CA SER A 277 -2.83 1.55 -25.70
C SER A 277 -1.88 1.95 -24.55
N ILE A 278 -1.22 0.99 -23.91
CA ILE A 278 -0.31 1.30 -22.79
C ILE A 278 0.92 2.12 -23.24
N ILE A 279 1.35 1.97 -24.49
CA ILE A 279 2.48 2.75 -25.03
C ILE A 279 2.12 4.25 -25.09
N HIS A 280 0.85 4.57 -25.37
CA HIS A 280 0.34 5.95 -25.42
C HIS A 280 -0.06 6.50 -24.05
N TYR A 281 0.04 5.69 -23.02
CA TYR A 281 -0.30 6.07 -21.65
C TYR A 281 0.79 6.91 -20.98
N TYR A 282 2.01 6.88 -21.48
CA TYR A 282 3.13 7.61 -20.88
C TYR A 282 2.81 9.09 -20.74
N ARG A 283 2.97 9.65 -19.54
CA ARG A 283 2.66 11.03 -19.17
C ARG A 283 3.87 11.82 -18.67
N GLY A 284 5.07 11.28 -18.84
CA GLY A 284 6.31 11.93 -18.46
C GLY A 284 6.70 13.08 -19.41
N ARG A 285 7.93 13.52 -19.30
CA ARG A 285 8.43 14.71 -19.99
C ARG A 285 8.87 14.49 -21.44
N MET A 286 9.09 13.22 -21.87
CA MET A 286 9.49 12.92 -23.25
C MET A 286 8.31 12.95 -24.21
#